data_84f661dacd52e35e19fe8e4d132208e6
#
_entry.id   84f661dacd52e35e19fe8e4d132208e6
#
_cell.length_a   1.000
_cell.length_b   1.000
_cell.length_c   1.000
_cell.angle_alpha   90.00
_cell.angle_beta   90.00
_cell.angle_gamma   90.00
#
_symmetry.space_group_name_H-M   'P 1'
#
loop_
_entity.id
_entity.type
_entity.pdbx_description
1 polymer ?
#
loop_
_entity_poly.entity_id
_entity_poly.type
_entity_poly.pdbx_seq_one_letter_code
_entity_poly.pdbx_strand_id
1 'polypeptide(L)'
;MALHLGPIVGEVTHSSAKIWFRADAEGTHTCHVFTDSTSPTEVPGSPWQAVISQATGHTATFEVALPNADQLYYYDIRGPGGSTILPGGRLSFKNAPTPGTPTNLTFAFVSCHKPFEYAEAQRFVMWDKMDEVFKDKNVRFLLMIGDQIYGDDCFKKVSRGEQPAVDGYREVYQQYWEHASVMRILGRYPTYMIWDDHEIRDGWGVQDGDSEEHTIFKAARKVYW
;
A
#
# COMPACT_ATOMS: atom_id res chain seq x y z
N MET A 1 -14.28 12.84 -7.04
CA MET A 1 -13.35 11.74 -7.34
C MET A 1 -12.58 11.46 -6.07
N ALA A 2 -12.56 10.25 -5.60
CA ALA A 2 -11.93 9.90 -4.33
C ALA A 2 -10.85 8.83 -4.54
N LEU A 3 -9.79 8.91 -3.74
CA LEU A 3 -8.89 7.81 -3.51
C LEU A 3 -9.68 6.69 -2.83
N HIS A 4 -9.56 5.48 -3.34
CA HIS A 4 -10.28 4.34 -2.78
C HIS A 4 -9.39 3.57 -1.79
N LEU A 5 -8.14 3.28 -2.18
CA LEU A 5 -7.12 2.67 -1.32
C LEU A 5 -5.74 3.25 -1.59
N GLY A 6 -4.89 3.20 -0.59
CA GLY A 6 -3.53 3.71 -0.64
C GLY A 6 -3.48 5.22 -0.35
N PRO A 7 -2.45 5.93 -0.83
CA PRO A 7 -1.35 5.34 -1.58
C PRO A 7 -0.49 4.41 -0.72
N ILE A 8 0.27 3.54 -1.40
CA ILE A 8 1.30 2.71 -0.77
C ILE A 8 2.63 3.08 -1.42
N VAL A 9 3.58 3.53 -0.61
CA VAL A 9 4.95 3.80 -1.07
C VAL A 9 5.78 2.54 -0.88
N GLY A 10 6.39 2.04 -1.94
CA GLY A 10 7.22 0.82 -1.90
C GLY A 10 8.38 0.87 -2.88
N GLU A 11 9.19 -0.18 -2.86
CA GLU A 11 10.37 -0.32 -3.72
C GLU A 11 11.24 0.96 -3.79
N VAL A 12 11.46 1.56 -2.60
CA VAL A 12 12.16 2.83 -2.49
C VAL A 12 13.65 2.61 -2.52
N THR A 13 14.32 3.22 -3.50
CA THR A 13 15.77 3.24 -3.64
C THR A 13 16.32 4.63 -3.27
N HIS A 14 17.60 4.84 -3.47
CA HIS A 14 18.23 6.15 -3.31
C HIS A 14 17.84 7.15 -4.41
N SER A 15 17.31 6.68 -5.54
CA SER A 15 17.01 7.48 -6.72
C SER A 15 15.62 7.24 -7.33
N SER A 16 14.80 6.41 -6.71
CA SER A 16 13.43 6.10 -7.19
C SER A 16 12.51 5.64 -6.10
N ALA A 17 11.22 5.66 -6.38
CA ALA A 17 10.18 5.03 -5.57
C ALA A 17 9.03 4.55 -6.47
N LYS A 18 8.29 3.54 -6.00
CA LYS A 18 6.99 3.16 -6.56
C LYS A 18 5.88 3.64 -5.62
N ILE A 19 4.84 4.23 -6.20
CA ILE A 19 3.66 4.70 -5.46
C ILE A 19 2.44 4.04 -6.09
N TRP A 20 1.91 3.04 -5.40
CA TRP A 20 0.71 2.33 -5.80
C TRP A 20 -0.53 3.02 -5.23
N PHE A 21 -1.65 2.98 -5.96
CA PHE A 21 -2.94 3.49 -5.49
C PHE A 21 -4.10 2.82 -6.23
N ARG A 22 -5.30 2.91 -5.62
CA ARG A 22 -6.58 2.56 -6.23
C ARG A 22 -7.53 3.76 -6.14
N ALA A 23 -8.22 4.08 -7.24
CA ALA A 23 -9.16 5.20 -7.28
C ALA A 23 -10.42 4.84 -8.07
N ASP A 24 -11.53 5.54 -7.81
CA ASP A 24 -12.83 5.27 -8.44
C ASP A 24 -12.89 5.71 -9.91
N ALA A 25 -12.16 6.77 -10.26
CA ALA A 25 -12.25 7.36 -11.59
C ALA A 25 -11.28 6.71 -12.57
N GLU A 26 -11.80 6.20 -13.67
CA GLU A 26 -10.97 5.76 -14.80
C GLU A 26 -10.30 6.95 -15.50
N GLY A 27 -9.19 6.65 -16.18
CA GLY A 27 -8.43 7.63 -16.97
C GLY A 27 -7.05 7.90 -16.44
N THR A 28 -6.42 8.94 -16.98
CA THR A 28 -5.05 9.32 -16.62
C THR A 28 -5.00 10.03 -15.29
N HIS A 29 -4.23 9.49 -14.38
CA HIS A 29 -3.86 10.11 -13.11
C HIS A 29 -2.42 10.59 -13.15
N THR A 30 -2.08 11.59 -12.36
CA THR A 30 -0.73 12.15 -12.30
C THR A 30 -0.19 12.18 -10.88
N CYS A 31 1.09 11.85 -10.73
CA CYS A 31 1.83 11.99 -9.48
C CYS A 31 2.79 13.17 -9.59
N HIS A 32 2.63 14.14 -8.72
CA HIS A 32 3.44 15.35 -8.62
C HIS A 32 4.36 15.20 -7.40
N VAL A 33 5.67 15.36 -7.57
CA VAL A 33 6.65 15.18 -6.49
C VAL A 33 7.41 16.47 -6.24
N PHE A 34 7.66 16.78 -4.97
CA PHE A 34 8.23 18.04 -4.49
C PHE A 34 9.30 17.77 -3.43
N THR A 35 10.23 18.70 -3.26
CA THR A 35 11.23 18.68 -2.18
C THR A 35 10.77 19.43 -0.91
N ASP A 36 9.63 20.10 -0.98
CA ASP A 36 9.07 20.90 0.11
C ASP A 36 7.56 20.74 0.19
N SER A 37 6.98 20.85 1.38
CA SER A 37 5.54 20.64 1.63
C SER A 37 4.66 21.71 0.98
N THR A 38 5.17 22.91 0.77
CA THR A 38 4.43 24.08 0.32
C THR A 38 4.90 24.62 -1.04
N SER A 39 6.13 24.26 -1.46
CA SER A 39 6.68 24.74 -2.73
C SER A 39 5.81 24.33 -3.91
N PRO A 40 5.57 25.20 -4.88
CA PRO A 40 4.97 24.83 -6.16
C PRO A 40 5.97 24.13 -7.11
N THR A 41 7.27 24.16 -6.79
CA THR A 41 8.32 23.63 -7.66
C THR A 41 8.42 22.12 -7.53
N GLU A 42 8.17 21.44 -8.63
CA GLU A 42 8.27 20.01 -8.75
C GLU A 42 9.71 19.56 -9.01
N VAL A 43 10.01 18.30 -8.64
CA VAL A 43 11.31 17.71 -9.01
C VAL A 43 11.38 17.44 -10.52
N PRO A 44 12.60 17.39 -11.12
CA PRO A 44 12.74 17.08 -12.54
C PRO A 44 12.05 15.74 -12.92
N GLY A 45 11.33 15.77 -14.04
CA GLY A 45 10.58 14.60 -14.53
C GLY A 45 9.13 14.51 -14.02
N SER A 46 8.76 15.26 -13.00
CA SER A 46 7.37 15.38 -12.54
C SER A 46 6.54 16.21 -13.54
N PRO A 47 5.22 15.91 -13.72
CA PRO A 47 4.49 14.80 -13.10
C PRO A 47 4.63 13.47 -13.88
N TRP A 48 4.56 12.36 -13.16
CA TRP A 48 4.44 11.02 -13.75
C TRP A 48 2.98 10.68 -14.01
N GLN A 49 2.73 9.88 -15.03
CA GLN A 49 1.37 9.52 -15.45
C GLN A 49 1.14 8.00 -15.32
N ALA A 50 -0.09 7.64 -14.93
CA ALA A 50 -0.56 6.27 -14.93
C ALA A 50 -2.04 6.24 -15.32
N VAL A 51 -2.46 5.18 -16.01
CA VAL A 51 -3.84 5.01 -16.47
C VAL A 51 -4.54 3.97 -15.62
N ILE A 52 -5.68 4.35 -15.06
CA ILE A 52 -6.59 3.46 -14.33
C ILE A 52 -7.74 3.04 -15.24
N SER A 53 -8.06 1.77 -15.19
CA SER A 53 -9.22 1.19 -15.87
C SER A 53 -9.78 -0.01 -15.10
N GLN A 54 -10.97 -0.45 -15.48
CA GLN A 54 -11.55 -1.69 -14.96
C GLN A 54 -10.64 -2.90 -15.21
N ALA A 55 -9.94 -2.94 -16.35
CA ALA A 55 -9.01 -4.02 -16.68
C ALA A 55 -7.85 -4.13 -15.69
N THR A 56 -7.40 -3.01 -15.10
CA THR A 56 -6.36 -2.97 -14.06
C THR A 56 -6.93 -3.13 -12.64
N GLY A 57 -8.23 -3.37 -12.48
CA GLY A 57 -8.91 -3.40 -11.18
C GLY A 57 -8.95 -2.04 -10.50
N HIS A 58 -8.95 -0.97 -11.29
CA HIS A 58 -8.90 0.43 -10.83
C HIS A 58 -7.62 0.78 -10.07
N THR A 59 -6.51 0.06 -10.31
CA THR A 59 -5.20 0.30 -9.66
C THR A 59 -4.17 0.80 -10.66
N ALA A 60 -3.19 1.53 -10.17
CA ALA A 60 -2.00 1.89 -10.91
C ALA A 60 -0.81 2.13 -9.98
N THR A 61 0.39 2.13 -10.56
CA THR A 61 1.64 2.43 -9.86
C THR A 61 2.41 3.48 -10.65
N PHE A 62 2.84 4.52 -9.95
CA PHE A 62 3.81 5.47 -10.49
C PHE A 62 5.22 4.99 -10.16
N GLU A 63 6.11 5.03 -11.13
CA GLU A 63 7.55 4.90 -10.93
C GLU A 63 8.18 6.28 -11.01
N VAL A 64 8.54 6.84 -9.86
CA VAL A 64 9.03 8.21 -9.75
C VAL A 64 10.56 8.24 -9.59
N ALA A 65 11.24 9.08 -10.38
CA ALA A 65 12.66 9.34 -10.23
C ALA A 65 12.90 10.44 -9.19
N LEU A 66 13.94 10.27 -8.37
CA LEU A 66 14.25 11.14 -7.25
C LEU A 66 15.68 11.68 -7.40
N PRO A 67 15.89 13.00 -7.44
CA PRO A 67 17.19 13.59 -7.77
C PRO A 67 18.26 13.42 -6.67
N ASN A 68 17.87 13.29 -5.40
CA ASN A 68 18.79 13.23 -4.27
C ASN A 68 18.47 12.04 -3.37
N ALA A 69 19.50 11.41 -2.82
CA ALA A 69 19.40 10.33 -1.86
C ALA A 69 19.18 10.86 -0.44
N ASP A 70 18.64 10.02 0.45
CA ASP A 70 18.39 10.30 1.89
C ASP A 70 17.57 11.57 2.16
N GLN A 71 16.68 11.91 1.23
CA GLN A 71 15.88 13.14 1.28
C GLN A 71 14.40 12.84 1.54
N LEU A 72 13.74 13.77 2.24
CA LEU A 72 12.29 13.79 2.40
C LEU A 72 11.66 14.40 1.13
N TYR A 73 10.77 13.65 0.51
CA TYR A 73 9.98 14.08 -0.64
C TYR A 73 8.51 14.18 -0.26
N TYR A 74 7.82 15.12 -0.89
CA TYR A 74 6.38 15.31 -0.79
C TYR A 74 5.74 14.97 -2.12
N TYR A 75 4.54 14.40 -2.10
CA TYR A 75 3.85 14.06 -3.34
C TYR A 75 2.35 14.30 -3.25
N ASP A 76 1.75 14.55 -4.40
CA ASP A 76 0.33 14.71 -4.61
C ASP A 76 -0.11 13.80 -5.76
N ILE A 77 -1.27 13.17 -5.64
CA ILE A 77 -1.88 12.39 -6.72
C ILE A 77 -3.12 13.15 -7.19
N ARG A 78 -3.19 13.39 -8.50
CA ARG A 78 -4.31 14.08 -9.10
C ARG A 78 -5.05 13.17 -10.06
N GLY A 79 -6.38 13.25 -10.01
CA GLY A 79 -7.27 12.53 -10.92
C GLY A 79 -7.34 13.16 -12.31
N PRO A 80 -8.12 12.57 -13.23
CA PRO A 80 -8.26 13.06 -14.62
C PRO A 80 -8.72 14.52 -14.76
N GLY A 81 -9.37 15.08 -13.73
CA GLY A 81 -9.78 16.48 -13.67
C GLY A 81 -8.71 17.43 -13.10
N GLY A 82 -7.49 16.98 -12.83
CA GLY A 82 -6.39 17.77 -12.30
C GLY A 82 -6.46 18.12 -10.80
N SER A 83 -7.53 17.73 -10.10
CA SER A 83 -7.67 17.95 -8.66
C SER A 83 -7.01 16.83 -7.86
N THR A 84 -6.43 17.18 -6.69
CA THR A 84 -5.89 16.18 -5.76
C THR A 84 -6.97 15.19 -5.33
N ILE A 85 -6.59 13.92 -5.24
CA ILE A 85 -7.43 12.85 -4.69
C ILE A 85 -6.95 12.41 -3.31
N LEU A 86 -5.83 12.97 -2.82
CA LEU A 86 -5.30 12.66 -1.49
C LEU A 86 -6.08 13.40 -0.40
N PRO A 87 -6.65 12.69 0.59
CA PRO A 87 -7.26 13.32 1.75
C PRO A 87 -6.23 14.10 2.56
N GLY A 88 -6.48 15.40 2.77
CA GLY A 88 -5.59 16.24 3.57
C GLY A 88 -4.37 16.79 2.83
N GLY A 89 -4.28 16.63 1.50
CA GLY A 89 -3.22 17.19 0.68
C GLY A 89 -1.97 16.30 0.57
N ARG A 90 -0.82 16.91 0.32
CA ARG A 90 0.42 16.20 0.06
C ARG A 90 0.80 15.24 1.19
N LEU A 91 1.20 14.04 0.81
CA LEU A 91 1.89 13.09 1.68
C LEU A 91 3.40 13.23 1.50
N SER A 92 4.17 12.58 2.37
CA SER A 92 5.63 12.60 2.28
C SER A 92 6.23 11.25 2.62
N PHE A 93 7.36 10.94 1.99
CA PHE A 93 8.18 9.78 2.33
C PHE A 93 9.66 10.13 2.24
N LYS A 94 10.50 9.40 2.94
CA LYS A 94 11.95 9.57 2.85
C LYS A 94 12.55 8.43 2.03
N ASN A 95 13.38 8.77 1.04
CA ASN A 95 14.04 7.76 0.20
C ASN A 95 15.30 7.18 0.87
N ALA A 96 15.86 6.16 0.26
CA ALA A 96 17.03 5.48 0.80
C ALA A 96 18.31 6.32 0.69
N PRO A 97 19.30 6.11 1.57
CA PRO A 97 20.63 6.67 1.40
C PRO A 97 21.34 6.05 0.18
N THR A 98 22.36 6.71 -0.32
CA THR A 98 23.20 6.15 -1.37
C THR A 98 23.82 4.82 -0.90
N PRO A 99 23.83 3.78 -1.76
CA PRO A 99 24.46 2.50 -1.41
C PRO A 99 25.89 2.66 -0.91
N GLY A 100 26.24 1.94 0.16
CA GLY A 100 27.57 2.01 0.78
C GLY A 100 27.75 3.17 1.77
N THR A 101 26.79 4.07 1.92
CA THR A 101 26.85 5.13 2.93
C THR A 101 26.48 4.56 4.31
N PRO A 102 27.37 4.60 5.30
CA PRO A 102 27.03 4.21 6.66
C PRO A 102 25.88 5.07 7.21
N THR A 103 24.81 4.42 7.65
CA THR A 103 23.60 5.11 8.10
C THR A 103 22.97 4.35 9.25
N ASN A 104 22.55 5.06 10.30
CA ASN A 104 21.71 4.49 11.33
C ASN A 104 20.28 4.37 10.81
N LEU A 105 19.73 3.17 10.82
CA LEU A 105 18.38 2.89 10.36
C LEU A 105 17.52 2.40 11.52
N THR A 106 16.37 3.04 11.70
CA THR A 106 15.27 2.53 12.50
C THR A 106 14.18 2.05 11.55
N PHE A 107 13.72 0.84 11.73
CA PHE A 107 12.60 0.29 10.96
C PHE A 107 11.59 -0.36 11.90
N ALA A 108 10.37 -0.50 11.43
CA ALA A 108 9.34 -1.25 12.12
C ALA A 108 9.00 -2.53 11.34
N PHE A 109 8.53 -3.54 12.06
CA PHE A 109 7.91 -4.70 11.43
C PHE A 109 6.62 -5.08 12.15
N VAL A 110 5.66 -5.59 11.40
CA VAL A 110 4.36 -6.04 11.88
C VAL A 110 3.94 -7.31 11.16
N SER A 111 3.11 -8.11 11.82
CA SER A 111 2.43 -9.26 11.23
C SER A 111 1.04 -9.42 11.85
N CYS A 112 0.25 -10.35 11.34
CA CYS A 112 -1.03 -10.78 11.95
C CYS A 112 -1.99 -9.60 12.19
N HIS A 113 -2.22 -8.82 11.14
CA HIS A 113 -3.15 -7.69 11.17
C HIS A 113 -4.60 -8.18 11.14
N LYS A 114 -5.20 -8.37 12.31
CA LYS A 114 -6.55 -8.94 12.49
C LYS A 114 -7.50 -7.98 13.25
N PRO A 115 -7.81 -6.80 12.71
CA PRO A 115 -8.55 -5.76 13.42
C PRO A 115 -9.99 -6.16 13.75
N PHE A 116 -10.61 -7.03 12.95
CA PHE A 116 -12.03 -7.37 13.07
C PHE A 116 -12.35 -8.35 14.20
N GLU A 117 -11.36 -8.87 14.91
CA GLU A 117 -11.56 -9.60 16.17
C GLU A 117 -11.79 -8.67 17.38
N TYR A 118 -11.54 -7.38 17.23
CA TYR A 118 -11.72 -6.40 18.30
C TYR A 118 -13.04 -5.63 18.16
N ALA A 119 -13.50 -5.05 19.26
CA ALA A 119 -14.60 -4.11 19.25
C ALA A 119 -14.26 -2.93 18.31
N GLU A 120 -15.27 -2.38 17.62
CA GLU A 120 -15.08 -1.38 16.56
C GLU A 120 -14.16 -0.22 16.96
N ALA A 121 -14.34 0.32 18.18
CA ALA A 121 -13.53 1.40 18.70
C ALA A 121 -12.04 1.03 18.94
N GLN A 122 -11.68 -0.25 18.86
CA GLN A 122 -10.33 -0.75 19.13
C GLN A 122 -9.62 -1.28 17.88
N ARG A 123 -10.33 -1.45 16.78
CA ARG A 123 -9.84 -2.15 15.57
C ARG A 123 -8.52 -1.61 15.01
N PHE A 124 -8.34 -0.30 15.00
CA PHE A 124 -7.20 0.34 14.34
C PHE A 124 -6.38 1.24 15.28
N VAL A 125 -6.63 1.19 16.58
CA VAL A 125 -5.91 2.01 17.59
C VAL A 125 -4.39 1.82 17.51
N MET A 126 -3.92 0.61 17.19
CA MET A 126 -2.48 0.37 17.01
C MET A 126 -1.91 1.20 15.85
N TRP A 127 -2.62 1.28 14.73
CA TRP A 127 -2.19 2.07 13.57
C TRP A 127 -2.14 3.57 13.87
N ASP A 128 -3.08 4.10 14.68
CA ASP A 128 -3.02 5.48 15.14
C ASP A 128 -1.79 5.73 15.99
N LYS A 129 -1.46 4.81 16.90
CA LYS A 129 -0.28 4.90 17.75
C LYS A 129 1.03 4.71 16.98
N MET A 130 1.05 3.86 15.97
CA MET A 130 2.22 3.67 15.11
C MET A 130 2.67 4.98 14.44
N ASP A 131 1.75 5.82 13.94
CA ASP A 131 2.13 7.09 13.30
C ASP A 131 2.86 8.03 14.28
N GLU A 132 2.42 8.08 15.55
CA GLU A 132 3.10 8.84 16.61
C GLU A 132 4.51 8.28 16.88
N VAL A 133 4.61 6.97 17.09
CA VAL A 133 5.87 6.28 17.40
C VAL A 133 6.85 6.37 16.24
N PHE A 134 6.39 6.20 15.01
CA PHE A 134 7.24 6.23 13.82
C PHE A 134 7.90 7.60 13.63
N LYS A 135 7.18 8.69 13.91
CA LYS A 135 7.73 10.05 13.90
C LYS A 135 8.76 10.25 15.02
N ASP A 136 8.43 9.85 16.27
CA ASP A 136 9.31 9.98 17.42
C ASP A 136 10.62 9.20 17.24
N LYS A 137 10.54 7.99 16.71
CA LYS A 137 11.69 7.10 16.50
C LYS A 137 12.38 7.26 15.15
N ASN A 138 11.93 8.20 14.32
CA ASN A 138 12.46 8.41 12.97
C ASN A 138 12.52 7.11 12.16
N VAL A 139 11.40 6.36 12.15
CA VAL A 139 11.26 5.11 11.39
C VAL A 139 11.41 5.41 9.91
N ARG A 140 12.23 4.62 9.22
CA ARG A 140 12.57 4.81 7.81
C ARG A 140 11.71 3.98 6.87
N PHE A 141 11.30 2.80 7.31
CA PHE A 141 10.45 1.90 6.54
C PHE A 141 9.72 0.89 7.43
N LEU A 142 8.69 0.30 6.89
CA LEU A 142 7.86 -0.73 7.51
C LEU A 142 8.03 -2.06 6.77
N LEU A 143 8.18 -3.14 7.51
CA LEU A 143 8.08 -4.50 7.00
C LEU A 143 6.75 -5.11 7.49
N MET A 144 5.90 -5.54 6.57
CA MET A 144 4.72 -6.36 6.87
C MET A 144 5.06 -7.80 6.51
N ILE A 145 5.29 -8.60 7.56
CA ILE A 145 5.88 -9.93 7.44
C ILE A 145 4.84 -11.04 7.55
N GLY A 146 3.78 -10.94 6.75
CA GLY A 146 2.70 -11.91 6.64
C GLY A 146 1.43 -11.48 7.36
N ASP A 147 0.32 -12.08 6.97
CA ASP A 147 -1.02 -11.87 7.51
C ASP A 147 -1.47 -10.41 7.50
N GLN A 148 -1.27 -9.73 6.38
CA GLN A 148 -1.78 -8.37 6.20
C GLN A 148 -3.30 -8.33 6.14
N ILE A 149 -3.90 -9.47 5.77
CA ILE A 149 -5.36 -9.72 5.77
C ILE A 149 -5.63 -11.12 6.29
N TYR A 150 -6.90 -11.40 6.61
CA TYR A 150 -7.41 -12.74 6.91
C TYR A 150 -8.47 -13.11 5.88
N GLY A 151 -8.03 -13.85 4.85
CA GLY A 151 -8.83 -14.26 3.70
C GLY A 151 -9.70 -15.48 3.92
N ASP A 152 -9.70 -16.07 5.12
CA ASP A 152 -10.32 -17.35 5.46
C ASP A 152 -11.80 -17.45 5.09
N ASP A 153 -12.58 -16.43 5.43
CA ASP A 153 -14.02 -16.43 5.13
C ASP A 153 -14.26 -16.18 3.64
N CYS A 154 -13.39 -15.40 2.98
CA CYS A 154 -13.41 -15.28 1.54
C CYS A 154 -13.13 -16.61 0.87
N PHE A 155 -12.09 -17.34 1.30
CA PHE A 155 -11.78 -18.67 0.80
C PHE A 155 -12.98 -19.64 0.90
N LYS A 156 -13.66 -19.67 2.06
CA LYS A 156 -14.87 -20.49 2.27
C LYS A 156 -15.99 -20.13 1.29
N LYS A 157 -16.31 -18.85 1.13
CA LYS A 157 -17.35 -18.36 0.22
C LYS A 157 -17.03 -18.70 -1.24
N VAL A 158 -15.78 -18.44 -1.65
CA VAL A 158 -15.31 -18.77 -3.01
C VAL A 158 -15.36 -20.27 -3.27
N SER A 159 -14.93 -21.10 -2.32
CA SER A 159 -14.97 -22.58 -2.42
C SER A 159 -16.39 -23.12 -2.59
N ARG A 160 -17.40 -22.40 -2.10
CA ARG A 160 -18.82 -22.73 -2.25
C ARG A 160 -19.46 -22.13 -3.50
N GLY A 161 -18.70 -21.35 -4.29
CA GLY A 161 -19.22 -20.63 -5.46
C GLY A 161 -20.12 -19.44 -5.11
N GLU A 162 -20.08 -18.93 -3.89
CA GLU A 162 -20.93 -17.84 -3.41
C GLU A 162 -20.45 -16.46 -3.92
N GLN A 163 -19.17 -16.36 -4.32
CA GLN A 163 -18.59 -15.13 -4.89
C GLN A 163 -17.40 -15.42 -5.81
N PRO A 164 -17.09 -14.52 -6.78
CA PRO A 164 -15.87 -14.59 -7.57
C PRO A 164 -14.61 -14.41 -6.71
N ALA A 165 -13.59 -15.23 -6.93
CA ALA A 165 -12.40 -15.24 -6.09
C ALA A 165 -11.63 -13.91 -6.09
N VAL A 166 -11.39 -13.32 -7.28
CA VAL A 166 -10.64 -12.06 -7.41
C VAL A 166 -11.35 -10.91 -6.70
N ASP A 167 -12.65 -10.79 -6.90
CA ASP A 167 -13.42 -9.72 -6.29
C ASP A 167 -13.52 -9.89 -4.77
N GLY A 168 -13.73 -11.13 -4.32
CA GLY A 168 -13.76 -11.44 -2.89
C GLY A 168 -12.45 -11.04 -2.16
N TYR A 169 -11.29 -11.40 -2.70
CA TYR A 169 -10.01 -11.01 -2.09
C TYR A 169 -9.77 -9.50 -2.18
N ARG A 170 -10.18 -8.83 -3.26
CA ARG A 170 -10.13 -7.36 -3.35
C ARG A 170 -10.94 -6.68 -2.27
N GLU A 171 -12.14 -7.19 -1.97
CA GLU A 171 -12.99 -6.71 -0.88
C GLU A 171 -12.33 -6.88 0.48
N VAL A 172 -11.66 -8.03 0.73
CA VAL A 172 -10.93 -8.25 1.98
C VAL A 172 -9.81 -7.22 2.12
N TYR A 173 -8.93 -7.06 1.12
CA TYR A 173 -7.88 -6.03 1.17
C TYR A 173 -8.45 -4.64 1.39
N GLN A 174 -9.56 -4.30 0.75
CA GLN A 174 -10.21 -3.02 0.94
C GLN A 174 -10.62 -2.81 2.40
N GLN A 175 -11.33 -3.76 3.00
CA GLN A 175 -11.78 -3.69 4.38
C GLN A 175 -10.63 -3.50 5.38
N TYR A 176 -9.50 -4.15 5.14
CA TYR A 176 -8.34 -4.08 6.02
C TYR A 176 -7.52 -2.80 5.85
N TRP A 177 -7.50 -2.21 4.67
CA TRP A 177 -6.60 -1.11 4.33
C TRP A 177 -7.28 0.25 4.12
N GLU A 178 -8.61 0.32 4.02
CA GLU A 178 -9.34 1.59 3.82
C GLU A 178 -9.36 2.51 5.04
N HIS A 179 -8.93 2.02 6.21
CA HIS A 179 -8.89 2.84 7.41
C HIS A 179 -7.85 3.97 7.28
N ALA A 180 -8.24 5.19 7.66
CA ALA A 180 -7.44 6.40 7.43
C ALA A 180 -6.01 6.33 8.02
N SER A 181 -5.82 5.69 9.19
CA SER A 181 -4.50 5.53 9.79
C SER A 181 -3.63 4.51 9.05
N VAL A 182 -4.23 3.43 8.55
CA VAL A 182 -3.52 2.45 7.70
C VAL A 182 -3.05 3.14 6.42
N MET A 183 -3.95 3.78 5.69
CA MET A 183 -3.64 4.52 4.46
C MET A 183 -2.57 5.59 4.69
N ARG A 184 -2.64 6.31 5.82
CA ARG A 184 -1.66 7.35 6.18
C ARG A 184 -0.26 6.78 6.41
N ILE A 185 -0.14 5.64 7.08
CA ILE A 185 1.16 4.98 7.33
C ILE A 185 1.73 4.44 6.03
N LEU A 186 0.96 3.68 5.26
CA LEU A 186 1.40 3.08 4.00
C LEU A 186 1.78 4.15 2.96
N GLY A 187 1.14 5.32 3.01
CA GLY A 187 1.46 6.45 2.13
C GLY A 187 2.66 7.31 2.57
N ARG A 188 3.18 7.10 3.79
CA ARG A 188 4.29 7.90 4.33
C ARG A 188 5.58 7.12 4.55
N TYR A 189 5.46 5.85 4.88
CA TYR A 189 6.61 5.02 5.19
C TYR A 189 6.79 3.97 4.10
N PRO A 190 7.97 3.94 3.43
CA PRO A 190 8.27 2.87 2.49
C PRO A 190 7.92 1.51 3.10
N THR A 191 7.03 0.78 2.46
CA THR A 191 6.50 -0.47 2.99
C THR A 191 6.88 -1.63 2.09
N TYR A 192 7.39 -2.70 2.70
CA TYR A 192 7.73 -3.94 2.03
C TYR A 192 6.91 -5.07 2.66
N MET A 193 6.34 -5.91 1.82
CA MET A 193 5.39 -6.94 2.26
C MET A 193 5.85 -8.31 1.78
N ILE A 194 5.62 -9.31 2.62
CA ILE A 194 5.65 -10.72 2.26
C ILE A 194 4.37 -11.34 2.77
N TRP A 195 3.77 -12.23 2.01
CA TRP A 195 2.59 -12.96 2.46
C TRP A 195 2.95 -14.13 3.38
N ASP A 196 1.95 -14.61 4.14
CA ASP A 196 1.94 -15.88 4.84
C ASP A 196 0.69 -16.67 4.42
N ASP A 197 0.11 -17.45 5.25
CA ASP A 197 -1.00 -18.34 4.89
C ASP A 197 -2.35 -17.62 4.84
N HIS A 198 -2.63 -16.69 5.74
CA HIS A 198 -3.92 -16.00 5.83
C HIS A 198 -4.22 -15.07 4.66
N GLU A 199 -3.25 -14.69 3.84
CA GLU A 199 -3.53 -14.05 2.55
C GLU A 199 -4.37 -14.94 1.62
N ILE A 200 -4.43 -16.26 1.92
CA ILE A 200 -5.26 -17.24 1.25
C ILE A 200 -6.28 -17.82 2.25
N ARG A 201 -5.83 -18.56 3.26
CA ARG A 201 -6.56 -19.09 4.41
C ARG A 201 -5.61 -19.69 5.44
N ASP A 202 -6.08 -19.83 6.68
CA ASP A 202 -5.36 -20.51 7.78
C ASP A 202 -4.78 -21.87 7.34
N GLY A 203 -3.49 -22.05 7.61
CA GLY A 203 -2.74 -23.27 7.30
C GLY A 203 -2.55 -23.52 5.79
N TRP A 204 -2.61 -22.50 4.93
CA TRP A 204 -2.28 -22.69 3.51
C TRP A 204 -0.82 -23.15 3.35
N GLY A 205 -0.61 -24.16 2.51
CA GLY A 205 0.71 -24.75 2.21
C GLY A 205 1.04 -26.00 3.03
N VAL A 206 0.21 -26.38 4.00
CA VAL A 206 0.41 -27.58 4.85
C VAL A 206 -0.66 -28.66 4.68
N GLN A 207 -1.72 -28.39 3.91
CA GLN A 207 -2.81 -29.35 3.70
C GLN A 207 -2.72 -30.02 2.33
N ASP A 208 -3.20 -31.25 2.24
CA ASP A 208 -3.33 -31.93 0.96
C ASP A 208 -4.20 -31.14 -0.01
N GLY A 209 -3.70 -30.93 -1.22
CA GLY A 209 -4.36 -30.12 -2.26
C GLY A 209 -3.98 -28.64 -2.28
N ASP A 210 -3.24 -28.15 -1.29
CA ASP A 210 -2.65 -26.82 -1.34
C ASP A 210 -1.53 -26.82 -2.38
N SER A 211 -1.67 -25.97 -3.40
CA SER A 211 -0.69 -25.86 -4.47
C SER A 211 -0.80 -24.51 -5.19
N GLU A 212 0.25 -24.12 -5.87
CA GLU A 212 0.26 -22.95 -6.73
C GLU A 212 -0.71 -23.07 -7.93
N GLU A 213 -1.11 -24.29 -8.28
CA GLU A 213 -2.09 -24.55 -9.35
C GLU A 213 -3.54 -24.37 -8.89
N HIS A 214 -3.80 -24.28 -7.59
CA HIS A 214 -5.13 -24.10 -7.05
C HIS A 214 -5.75 -22.78 -7.54
N THR A 215 -6.97 -22.83 -8.06
CA THR A 215 -7.61 -21.65 -8.70
C THR A 215 -7.80 -20.48 -7.75
N ILE A 216 -8.13 -20.74 -6.47
CA ILE A 216 -8.31 -19.70 -5.45
C ILE A 216 -6.95 -19.09 -5.10
N PHE A 217 -5.89 -19.88 -4.99
CA PHE A 217 -4.53 -19.38 -4.78
C PHE A 217 -4.11 -18.44 -5.90
N LYS A 218 -4.32 -18.82 -7.16
CA LYS A 218 -4.02 -17.95 -8.31
C LYS A 218 -4.78 -16.63 -8.26
N ALA A 219 -6.02 -16.65 -7.79
CA ALA A 219 -6.83 -15.44 -7.64
C ALA A 219 -6.34 -14.56 -6.49
N ALA A 220 -6.07 -15.13 -5.31
CA ALA A 220 -5.53 -14.41 -4.16
C ALA A 220 -4.17 -13.78 -4.50
N ARG A 221 -3.26 -14.55 -5.10
CA ARG A 221 -1.97 -14.08 -5.59
C ARG A 221 -2.10 -12.93 -6.61
N LYS A 222 -3.05 -13.03 -7.54
CA LYS A 222 -3.31 -11.96 -8.53
C LYS A 222 -3.74 -10.65 -7.86
N VAL A 223 -4.45 -10.72 -6.75
CA VAL A 223 -4.89 -9.53 -6.01
C VAL A 223 -3.75 -8.94 -5.20
N TYR A 224 -2.88 -9.80 -4.65
CA TYR A 224 -1.71 -9.38 -3.87
C TYR A 224 -0.67 -8.63 -4.73
N TRP A 225 -0.41 -9.10 -5.97
CA TRP A 225 0.54 -8.52 -6.93
C TRP A 225 -0.09 -7.39 -7.78
#